data_004dc9ddc1764ac609fc54b13a269c1f
#
_entry.id   004dc9ddc1764ac609fc54b13a269c1f
#
_cell.length_a   1.000
_cell.length_b   1.000
_cell.length_c   1.000
_cell.angle_alpha   90.00
_cell.angle_beta   90.00
_cell.angle_gamma   90.00
#
_symmetry.space_group_name_H-M   'P 1'
#
loop_
_entity.id
_entity.type
_entity.pdbx_description
1 polymer ?
#
loop_
_entity_poly.entity_id
_entity_poly.type
_entity_poly.pdbx_seq_one_letter_code
_entity_poly.pdbx_strand_id
1 'polypeptide(L)'
;MKKYMVILLSLSLLLPLGSASMAATQPVPGKSTVTIHKSPRVITRKTTGQKKTQLSAESHRKRTETGQKQSAGQMIEVGLQSGSELSLTGLSAFHVEAGSSLGSYPAGTRLTISKSGNGLSVNGKSAGAKIYFKSSGSGAAFAVKGNQYRGVIKAIASPSGVTLVNQVSMEDYLKGVVPCEIVPSWQMDAIKAQAVAARTYAMFHKNGYRSAGYDVTDDTRTQVYRGVSAETEATNRAVMETAGEVVTYGGSPIDAVFHASGGGYTENCENVWGSPVPYLKGVPEDKYATPWKKTISLSSFTKMADVGRLKGIKLSALHIGEAHKTSDRGISGRVKSVTLVGSKGNRVVSGNRLQQIYDLNSTLFDLSVSGNQLVITGYGYGHGLGLSQWGAEAMAEKHGGAKDYYKTILMHYFTGTKVEKVY
;
A
#
# COMPACT_ATOMS: atom_id res chain seq x y z
N MET A 1 28.19 -1.71 -13.57
CA MET A 1 26.74 -1.65 -13.40
C MET A 1 26.35 -2.48 -12.17
N LYS A 2 26.59 -1.97 -10.96
CA LYS A 2 26.16 -2.54 -9.67
C LYS A 2 26.06 -1.35 -8.73
N LYS A 3 24.81 -0.97 -8.35
CA LYS A 3 24.40 -0.17 -7.18
C LYS A 3 23.23 0.74 -7.57
N TYR A 4 22.04 0.17 -7.65
CA TYR A 4 20.77 0.84 -7.34
C TYR A 4 19.74 -0.28 -7.14
N MET A 5 19.82 -0.97 -6.00
CA MET A 5 18.71 -1.76 -5.51
C MET A 5 17.86 -0.78 -4.70
N VAL A 6 17.02 -0.04 -5.40
CA VAL A 6 15.94 0.70 -4.76
C VAL A 6 14.97 -0.35 -4.22
N ILE A 7 14.82 -0.39 -2.91
CA ILE A 7 13.82 -1.23 -2.24
C ILE A 7 12.45 -0.64 -2.60
N LEU A 8 11.87 -1.14 -3.68
CA LEU A 8 10.45 -0.95 -3.99
C LEU A 8 9.65 -1.73 -2.97
N LEU A 9 9.21 -1.05 -1.92
CA LEU A 9 8.27 -1.58 -0.93
C LEU A 9 6.91 -1.73 -1.59
N SER A 10 6.65 -2.89 -2.16
CA SER A 10 5.30 -3.27 -2.56
C SER A 10 4.45 -3.41 -1.30
N LEU A 11 3.23 -2.88 -1.35
CA LEU A 11 2.21 -2.99 -0.32
C LEU A 11 1.93 -4.46 0.04
N SER A 12 2.65 -4.99 1.02
CA SER A 12 2.29 -6.23 1.69
C SER A 12 1.63 -5.85 3.00
N LEU A 13 0.37 -6.18 3.17
CA LEU A 13 -0.35 -6.09 4.45
C LEU A 13 0.40 -6.88 5.51
N LEU A 14 1.28 -6.23 6.27
CA LEU A 14 1.91 -6.74 7.49
C LEU A 14 1.39 -5.96 8.69
N LEU A 15 0.67 -6.65 9.54
CA LEU A 15 0.37 -6.19 10.91
C LEU A 15 1.68 -6.02 11.70
N PRO A 16 1.82 -5.02 12.57
CA PRO A 16 3.08 -4.72 13.22
C PRO A 16 3.43 -5.75 14.30
N LEU A 17 4.60 -6.37 14.18
CA LEU A 17 5.31 -6.99 15.31
C LEU A 17 6.33 -5.96 15.83
N GLY A 18 6.23 -5.65 17.11
CA GLY A 18 7.05 -4.67 17.79
C GLY A 18 8.56 -5.00 17.75
N SER A 19 9.35 -3.99 17.46
CA SER A 19 10.80 -3.99 17.56
C SER A 19 11.25 -3.82 19.01
N ALA A 20 11.91 -4.85 19.57
CA ALA A 20 12.70 -4.74 20.80
C ALA A 20 14.17 -4.56 20.43
N SER A 21 14.75 -3.49 20.95
CA SER A 21 16.18 -3.16 20.88
C SER A 21 16.99 -4.14 21.74
N MET A 22 18.11 -4.67 21.20
CA MET A 22 19.07 -5.47 21.95
C MET A 22 20.01 -4.59 22.79
N ALA A 23 20.03 -4.87 24.09
CA ALA A 23 21.18 -4.64 24.96
C ALA A 23 21.42 -5.92 25.77
N ALA A 24 22.64 -6.40 25.71
CA ALA A 24 23.04 -7.66 26.33
C ALA A 24 23.28 -7.54 27.85
N THR A 25 22.76 -8.50 28.64
CA THR A 25 23.42 -9.10 29.83
C THR A 25 22.68 -10.37 30.25
N GLN A 26 23.42 -11.42 30.55
CA GLN A 26 22.98 -12.73 31.06
C GLN A 26 23.03 -12.80 32.59
N PRO A 27 22.68 -13.96 33.23
CA PRO A 27 21.41 -14.72 33.26
C PRO A 27 20.86 -14.92 34.69
N VAL A 28 19.68 -15.57 34.86
CA VAL A 28 19.33 -16.67 35.80
C VAL A 28 17.80 -16.91 35.84
N PRO A 29 17.29 -18.12 36.11
CA PRO A 29 16.00 -18.60 35.60
C PRO A 29 14.83 -18.43 36.58
N GLY A 30 13.68 -18.06 36.03
CA GLY A 30 12.41 -18.03 36.74
C GLY A 30 11.27 -18.45 35.82
N LYS A 31 10.51 -19.45 36.23
CA LYS A 31 9.30 -19.95 35.57
C LYS A 31 8.32 -18.79 35.33
N SER A 32 7.94 -18.56 34.09
CA SER A 32 6.80 -17.72 33.75
C SER A 32 5.89 -18.41 32.78
N THR A 33 4.69 -18.63 33.23
CA THR A 33 3.53 -19.16 32.50
C THR A 33 3.18 -18.20 31.36
N VAL A 34 3.30 -18.67 30.12
CA VAL A 34 2.89 -17.91 28.93
C VAL A 34 1.37 -18.00 28.81
N THR A 35 0.67 -16.93 29.12
CA THR A 35 -0.75 -16.80 28.84
C THR A 35 -0.92 -16.43 27.37
N ILE A 36 -1.37 -17.40 26.57
CA ILE A 36 -1.72 -17.17 25.17
C ILE A 36 -3.04 -16.40 25.11
N HIS A 37 -3.00 -15.13 24.81
CA HIS A 37 -4.20 -14.39 24.45
C HIS A 37 -4.69 -14.91 23.09
N LYS A 38 -5.84 -15.60 23.13
CA LYS A 38 -6.59 -16.05 21.95
C LYS A 38 -7.05 -14.81 21.17
N SER A 39 -6.61 -14.71 19.94
CA SER A 39 -7.21 -13.81 18.95
C SER A 39 -8.72 -14.06 18.82
N PRO A 40 -9.55 -13.01 18.57
CA PRO A 40 -10.98 -13.18 18.45
C PRO A 40 -11.31 -14.14 17.31
N ARG A 41 -12.12 -15.14 17.58
CA ARG A 41 -12.70 -16.04 16.57
C ARG A 41 -13.45 -15.19 15.55
N VAL A 42 -13.03 -15.28 14.29
CA VAL A 42 -13.87 -14.89 13.16
C VAL A 42 -15.10 -15.80 13.18
N ILE A 43 -16.22 -15.25 13.58
CA ILE A 43 -17.52 -15.91 13.47
C ILE A 43 -17.89 -15.88 11.98
N THR A 44 -17.65 -16.96 11.28
CA THR A 44 -18.21 -17.19 9.94
C THR A 44 -19.71 -17.35 10.06
N ARG A 45 -20.47 -16.27 10.00
CA ARG A 45 -21.88 -16.34 9.67
C ARG A 45 -21.98 -16.66 8.19
N LYS A 46 -22.51 -17.84 7.86
CA LYS A 46 -23.04 -18.17 6.54
C LYS A 46 -24.16 -17.16 6.23
N THR A 47 -23.84 -16.10 5.53
CA THR A 47 -24.82 -15.25 4.86
C THR A 47 -24.71 -15.52 3.37
N THR A 48 -25.79 -15.98 2.80
CA THR A 48 -25.99 -16.27 1.38
C THR A 48 -25.47 -15.13 0.50
N GLY A 49 -24.73 -15.47 -0.59
CA GLY A 49 -23.97 -14.56 -1.44
C GLY A 49 -24.74 -13.42 -2.14
N GLN A 50 -26.07 -13.35 -1.99
CA GLN A 50 -26.89 -12.25 -2.55
C GLN A 50 -26.82 -10.94 -1.76
N LYS A 51 -26.61 -10.96 -0.43
CA LYS A 51 -26.53 -9.71 0.37
C LYS A 51 -25.23 -8.93 0.23
N LYS A 52 -24.09 -9.60 -0.07
CA LYS A 52 -22.79 -8.91 -0.27
C LYS A 52 -22.74 -8.14 -1.60
N THR A 53 -23.36 -8.68 -2.64
CA THR A 53 -23.42 -8.02 -3.97
C THR A 53 -24.30 -6.77 -3.93
N GLN A 54 -25.40 -6.80 -3.16
CA GLN A 54 -26.27 -5.63 -2.96
C GLN A 54 -25.59 -4.51 -2.14
N LEU A 55 -24.84 -4.85 -1.09
CA LEU A 55 -24.12 -3.84 -0.28
C LEU A 55 -23.00 -3.12 -1.07
N SER A 56 -22.33 -3.81 -1.98
CA SER A 56 -21.33 -3.18 -2.86
C SER A 56 -21.99 -2.30 -3.94
N ALA A 57 -23.14 -2.75 -4.48
CA ALA A 57 -23.90 -1.96 -5.45
C ALA A 57 -24.60 -0.75 -4.81
N GLU A 58 -25.06 -0.84 -3.57
CA GLU A 58 -25.65 0.27 -2.83
C GLU A 58 -24.61 1.32 -2.39
N SER A 59 -23.40 0.89 -2.01
CA SER A 59 -22.29 1.83 -1.74
C SER A 59 -21.84 2.56 -3.01
N HIS A 60 -21.89 1.91 -4.16
CA HIS A 60 -21.64 2.55 -5.46
C HIS A 60 -22.77 3.51 -5.85
N ARG A 61 -24.05 3.16 -5.61
CA ARG A 61 -25.19 4.00 -5.95
C ARG A 61 -25.29 5.28 -5.10
N LYS A 62 -24.98 5.21 -3.80
CA LYS A 62 -24.95 6.40 -2.93
C LYS A 62 -23.79 7.37 -3.21
N ARG A 63 -22.72 6.92 -3.91
CA ARG A 63 -21.62 7.78 -4.32
C ARG A 63 -21.86 8.56 -5.63
N THR A 64 -22.78 8.10 -6.47
CA THR A 64 -23.10 8.75 -7.75
C THR A 64 -24.01 9.98 -7.59
N GLU A 65 -24.71 10.15 -6.46
CA GLU A 65 -25.64 11.27 -6.27
C GLU A 65 -25.00 12.56 -5.72
N THR A 66 -23.68 12.57 -5.38
CA THR A 66 -22.97 13.76 -4.88
C THR A 66 -22.00 14.38 -5.89
N GLY A 67 -22.12 14.02 -7.16
CA GLY A 67 -21.27 14.53 -8.25
C GLY A 67 -21.70 15.88 -8.76
N GLN A 68 -21.54 16.98 -8.00
CA GLN A 68 -21.59 18.34 -8.55
C GLN A 68 -20.46 19.23 -8.03
N LYS A 69 -19.61 19.64 -9.01
CA LYS A 69 -18.78 20.84 -9.07
C LYS A 69 -18.02 21.28 -7.81
N GLN A 70 -16.73 20.97 -7.76
CA GLN A 70 -15.76 21.86 -7.14
C GLN A 70 -14.52 21.97 -8.02
N SER A 71 -14.33 23.12 -8.64
CA SER A 71 -13.13 23.55 -9.38
C SER A 71 -12.06 24.14 -8.44
N ALA A 72 -12.02 23.72 -7.19
CA ALA A 72 -10.87 23.90 -6.30
C ALA A 72 -10.24 22.51 -6.11
N GLY A 73 -8.94 22.38 -6.36
CA GLY A 73 -8.24 21.09 -6.36
C GLY A 73 -8.65 20.19 -5.21
N GLN A 74 -8.89 18.93 -5.51
CA GLN A 74 -9.31 17.91 -4.53
C GLN A 74 -8.35 17.89 -3.33
N MET A 75 -8.85 18.10 -2.12
CA MET A 75 -8.05 18.03 -0.89
C MET A 75 -8.04 16.63 -0.31
N ILE A 76 -6.94 16.27 0.36
CA ILE A 76 -6.77 15.00 1.10
C ILE A 76 -6.15 15.27 2.47
N GLU A 77 -6.54 14.49 3.46
CA GLU A 77 -6.01 14.52 4.82
C GLU A 77 -5.20 13.26 5.12
N VAL A 78 -3.90 13.43 5.36
CA VAL A 78 -2.94 12.34 5.57
C VAL A 78 -2.52 12.28 7.03
N GLY A 79 -2.79 11.16 7.71
CA GLY A 79 -2.30 10.91 9.07
C GLY A 79 -0.79 10.66 9.05
N LEU A 80 0.00 11.53 9.70
CA LEU A 80 1.46 11.46 9.68
C LEU A 80 2.04 10.73 10.90
N GLN A 81 1.60 11.10 12.09
CA GLN A 81 2.17 10.60 13.34
C GLN A 81 1.16 10.69 14.47
N SER A 82 1.19 9.70 15.37
CA SER A 82 0.45 9.71 16.63
C SER A 82 1.37 9.45 17.81
N GLY A 83 1.12 10.08 18.96
CA GLY A 83 1.91 9.90 20.18
C GLY A 83 1.39 10.75 21.34
N SER A 84 1.97 10.58 22.53
CA SER A 84 1.61 11.36 23.72
C SER A 84 2.00 12.84 23.58
N GLU A 85 3.16 13.08 22.96
CA GLU A 85 3.72 14.39 22.68
C GLU A 85 4.39 14.36 21.29
N LEU A 86 4.13 15.36 20.47
CA LEU A 86 4.67 15.50 19.12
C LEU A 86 5.20 16.91 18.90
N SER A 87 6.11 17.07 17.96
CA SER A 87 6.59 18.39 17.57
C SER A 87 6.58 18.59 16.07
N LEU A 88 6.41 19.85 15.67
CA LEU A 88 6.62 20.31 14.30
C LEU A 88 7.50 21.57 14.31
N THR A 89 8.15 21.83 13.19
CA THR A 89 8.91 23.07 12.96
C THR A 89 8.35 23.78 11.73
N GLY A 90 8.02 25.07 11.86
CA GLY A 90 7.66 25.91 10.72
C GLY A 90 8.91 26.20 9.87
N LEU A 91 8.86 25.90 8.58
CA LEU A 91 9.93 26.19 7.62
C LEU A 91 9.77 27.57 6.99
N SER A 92 8.58 28.16 7.10
CA SER A 92 8.24 29.54 6.76
C SER A 92 7.45 30.16 7.91
N ALA A 93 7.18 31.46 7.87
CA ALA A 93 6.29 32.10 8.84
C ALA A 93 4.90 31.45 8.79
N PHE A 94 4.29 31.23 9.92
CA PHE A 94 3.03 30.53 10.04
C PHE A 94 2.16 31.07 11.17
N HIS A 95 0.87 30.76 11.06
CA HIS A 95 -0.16 31.12 12.02
C HIS A 95 -0.77 29.86 12.65
N VAL A 96 -1.12 29.95 13.95
CA VAL A 96 -1.73 28.85 14.71
C VAL A 96 -3.14 29.24 15.14
N GLU A 97 -4.10 28.35 14.88
CA GLU A 97 -5.52 28.56 15.18
C GLU A 97 -6.12 27.34 15.89
N ALA A 98 -7.02 27.57 16.83
CA ALA A 98 -7.83 26.55 17.50
C ALA A 98 -9.23 27.10 17.82
N GLY A 99 -10.03 27.41 16.78
CA GLY A 99 -11.28 28.17 16.88
C GLY A 99 -11.05 29.69 16.95
N SER A 100 -9.98 30.12 17.58
CA SER A 100 -9.47 31.50 17.62
C SER A 100 -7.96 31.49 17.35
N SER A 101 -7.39 32.67 17.07
CA SER A 101 -5.94 32.81 16.86
C SER A 101 -5.18 32.49 18.14
N LEU A 102 -4.14 31.66 18.03
CA LEU A 102 -3.16 31.37 19.10
C LEU A 102 -1.82 32.10 18.88
N GLY A 103 -1.68 32.80 17.75
CA GLY A 103 -0.53 33.62 17.41
C GLY A 103 0.12 33.30 16.07
N SER A 104 1.07 34.17 15.68
CA SER A 104 1.93 34.02 14.52
C SER A 104 3.36 33.77 14.96
N TYR A 105 4.07 32.95 14.18
CA TYR A 105 5.40 32.49 14.51
C TYR A 105 6.33 32.64 13.30
N PRO A 106 7.58 33.06 13.50
CA PRO A 106 8.56 33.14 12.42
C PRO A 106 9.02 31.74 11.95
N ALA A 107 9.62 31.69 10.76
CA ALA A 107 10.32 30.51 10.27
C ALA A 107 11.35 30.03 11.30
N GLY A 108 11.57 28.70 11.38
CA GLY A 108 12.45 28.04 12.33
C GLY A 108 11.83 27.78 13.70
N THR A 109 10.62 28.32 13.99
CA THR A 109 9.95 28.06 15.28
C THR A 109 9.52 26.61 15.36
N ARG A 110 9.95 25.93 16.44
CA ARG A 110 9.49 24.59 16.82
C ARG A 110 8.41 24.69 17.90
N LEU A 111 7.31 24.01 17.68
CA LEU A 111 6.22 23.89 18.65
C LEU A 111 6.03 22.44 19.08
N THR A 112 5.75 22.27 20.37
CA THR A 112 5.42 20.96 20.96
C THR A 112 3.93 20.90 21.24
N ILE A 113 3.31 19.81 20.82
CA ILE A 113 1.88 19.55 20.97
C ILE A 113 1.69 18.31 21.84
N SER A 114 0.90 18.41 22.88
CA SER A 114 0.59 17.29 23.76
C SER A 114 -0.88 17.28 24.15
N LYS A 115 -1.35 16.18 24.72
CA LYS A 115 -2.71 16.07 25.25
C LYS A 115 -2.85 16.89 26.53
N SER A 116 -3.95 17.63 26.68
CA SER A 116 -4.28 18.43 27.87
C SER A 116 -5.76 18.28 28.19
N GLY A 117 -6.09 17.50 29.21
CA GLY A 117 -7.46 17.15 29.54
C GLY A 117 -8.19 16.49 28.37
N ASN A 118 -9.32 17.04 27.97
CA ASN A 118 -10.09 16.59 26.79
C ASN A 118 -9.63 17.21 25.47
N GLY A 119 -8.60 18.04 25.48
CA GLY A 119 -8.07 18.74 24.32
C GLY A 119 -6.56 18.56 24.16
N LEU A 120 -5.96 19.53 23.51
CA LEU A 120 -4.54 19.62 23.22
C LEU A 120 -3.93 20.86 23.88
N SER A 121 -2.62 20.87 24.05
CA SER A 121 -1.82 22.05 24.39
C SER A 121 -0.75 22.29 23.33
N VAL A 122 -0.35 23.55 23.18
CA VAL A 122 0.81 24.00 22.41
C VAL A 122 1.80 24.64 23.37
N ASN A 123 3.02 24.11 23.47
CA ASN A 123 4.03 24.56 24.41
C ASN A 123 3.48 24.69 25.84
N GLY A 124 2.68 23.71 26.30
CA GLY A 124 2.07 23.66 27.61
C GLY A 124 0.81 24.54 27.81
N LYS A 125 0.44 25.40 26.87
CA LYS A 125 -0.79 26.21 26.92
C LYS A 125 -1.95 25.47 26.27
N SER A 126 -3.08 25.34 27.01
CA SER A 126 -4.30 24.67 26.50
C SER A 126 -4.82 25.39 25.22
N ALA A 127 -5.20 24.59 24.22
CA ALA A 127 -5.51 25.09 22.88
C ALA A 127 -6.74 24.41 22.21
N GLY A 128 -7.54 23.64 22.95
CA GLY A 128 -8.74 23.00 22.39
C GLY A 128 -8.47 21.64 21.72
N ALA A 129 -9.52 21.03 21.12
CA ALA A 129 -9.45 19.66 20.61
C ALA A 129 -8.84 19.53 19.22
N LYS A 130 -8.78 20.61 18.45
CA LYS A 130 -8.20 20.69 17.09
C LYS A 130 -7.39 21.96 16.95
N ILE A 131 -6.20 21.85 16.41
CA ILE A 131 -5.28 22.96 16.18
C ILE A 131 -4.84 22.91 14.71
N TYR A 132 -4.80 24.07 14.06
CA TYR A 132 -4.33 24.21 12.68
C TYR A 132 -3.09 25.09 12.64
N PHE A 133 -2.05 24.60 11.97
CA PHE A 133 -0.81 25.30 11.68
C PHE A 133 -0.83 25.64 10.19
N LYS A 134 -0.93 26.92 9.87
CA LYS A 134 -1.14 27.42 8.49
C LYS A 134 0.02 28.32 8.09
N SER A 135 0.62 28.07 6.95
CA SER A 135 1.60 28.94 6.31
C SER A 135 0.97 29.66 5.14
N SER A 136 1.45 30.87 4.85
CA SER A 136 1.10 31.62 3.64
C SER A 136 1.96 31.27 2.42
N GLY A 137 3.03 30.46 2.61
CA GLY A 137 3.93 30.04 1.54
C GLY A 137 3.40 28.86 0.73
N SER A 138 3.72 28.82 -0.57
CA SER A 138 3.37 27.72 -1.47
C SER A 138 4.36 26.53 -1.45
N GLY A 139 5.53 26.73 -0.83
CA GLY A 139 6.59 25.70 -0.72
C GLY A 139 6.41 24.76 0.48
N ALA A 140 7.51 24.11 0.89
CA ALA A 140 7.55 23.35 2.13
C ALA A 140 7.26 24.27 3.32
N ALA A 141 6.18 24.00 4.05
CA ALA A 141 5.70 24.86 5.13
C ALA A 141 6.11 24.36 6.50
N PHE A 142 6.15 23.03 6.68
CA PHE A 142 6.39 22.40 7.97
C PHE A 142 7.31 21.19 7.86
N ALA A 143 8.13 20.98 8.90
CA ALA A 143 8.88 19.75 9.10
C ALA A 143 8.23 18.94 10.24
N VAL A 144 7.95 17.67 9.96
CA VAL A 144 7.42 16.69 10.91
C VAL A 144 8.18 15.38 10.72
N LYS A 145 8.72 14.80 11.79
CA LYS A 145 9.42 13.49 11.76
C LYS A 145 10.50 13.39 10.65
N GLY A 146 11.23 14.49 10.41
CA GLY A 146 12.30 14.52 9.42
C GLY A 146 11.88 14.76 7.97
N ASN A 147 10.61 14.72 7.66
CA ASN A 147 10.07 15.04 6.33
C ASN A 147 9.49 16.46 6.30
N GLN A 148 9.43 17.03 5.10
CA GLN A 148 8.91 18.37 4.85
C GLN A 148 7.57 18.29 4.10
N TYR A 149 6.62 19.13 4.49
CA TYR A 149 5.24 19.07 3.99
C TYR A 149 4.74 20.44 3.54
N ARG A 150 3.96 20.48 2.44
CA ARG A 150 3.14 21.61 2.02
C ARG A 150 1.80 21.63 2.75
N GLY A 151 1.06 22.70 2.57
CA GLY A 151 -0.31 22.83 3.04
C GLY A 151 -0.40 23.09 4.54
N VAL A 152 -1.42 22.56 5.17
CA VAL A 152 -1.74 22.79 6.59
C VAL A 152 -1.40 21.54 7.41
N ILE A 153 -0.80 21.72 8.58
CA ILE A 153 -0.76 20.66 9.58
C ILE A 153 -1.92 20.86 10.56
N LYS A 154 -2.71 19.82 10.75
CA LYS A 154 -3.79 19.75 11.73
C LYS A 154 -3.37 18.81 12.84
N ALA A 155 -3.44 19.25 14.10
CA ALA A 155 -3.33 18.38 15.27
C ALA A 155 -4.72 18.07 15.81
N ILE A 156 -4.98 16.81 16.09
CA ILE A 156 -6.24 16.34 16.67
C ILE A 156 -5.96 15.48 17.92
N ALA A 157 -6.84 15.60 18.92
CA ALA A 157 -6.80 14.72 20.08
C ALA A 157 -7.18 13.29 19.65
N SER A 158 -6.43 12.31 20.12
CA SER A 158 -6.64 10.89 19.84
C SER A 158 -6.56 10.06 21.12
N PRO A 159 -6.99 8.79 21.13
CA PRO A 159 -6.86 7.92 22.28
C PRO A 159 -5.42 7.82 22.81
N SER A 160 -4.43 7.78 21.90
CA SER A 160 -2.99 7.72 22.21
C SER A 160 -2.35 9.07 22.55
N GLY A 161 -3.11 10.19 22.56
CA GLY A 161 -2.60 11.53 22.82
C GLY A 161 -2.92 12.50 21.69
N VAL A 162 -1.98 12.74 20.80
CA VAL A 162 -2.06 13.66 19.65
C VAL A 162 -1.88 12.87 18.36
N THR A 163 -2.61 13.25 17.31
CA THR A 163 -2.31 12.85 15.93
C THR A 163 -2.07 14.09 15.08
N LEU A 164 -0.92 14.14 14.37
CA LEU A 164 -0.65 15.16 13.35
C LEU A 164 -1.14 14.65 11.98
N VAL A 165 -1.87 15.51 11.30
CA VAL A 165 -2.48 15.26 9.99
C VAL A 165 -2.05 16.35 9.02
N ASN A 166 -1.60 15.98 7.83
CA ASN A 166 -1.32 16.92 6.76
C ASN A 166 -2.56 17.08 5.87
N GLN A 167 -3.09 18.28 5.79
CA GLN A 167 -4.16 18.67 4.88
C GLN A 167 -3.53 19.36 3.67
N VAL A 168 -3.65 18.73 2.49
CA VAL A 168 -2.90 19.12 1.29
C VAL A 168 -3.74 18.88 0.04
N SER A 169 -3.41 19.55 -1.09
CA SER A 169 -4.05 19.26 -2.38
C SER A 169 -3.68 17.83 -2.84
N MET A 170 -4.58 17.19 -3.59
CA MET A 170 -4.33 15.83 -4.12
C MET A 170 -3.03 15.81 -4.96
N GLU A 171 -2.79 16.83 -5.78
CA GLU A 171 -1.60 16.88 -6.62
C GLU A 171 -0.31 17.04 -5.79
N ASP A 172 -0.31 17.86 -4.76
CA ASP A 172 0.86 17.99 -3.87
C ASP A 172 1.07 16.74 -3.00
N TYR A 173 0.01 16.03 -2.62
CA TYR A 173 0.11 14.71 -2.01
C TYR A 173 0.81 13.72 -2.95
N LEU A 174 0.38 13.65 -4.21
CA LEU A 174 0.93 12.72 -5.19
C LEU A 174 2.39 13.01 -5.54
N LYS A 175 2.83 14.27 -5.52
CA LYS A 175 4.26 14.60 -5.66
C LYS A 175 5.12 13.95 -4.58
N GLY A 176 4.57 13.75 -3.38
CA GLY A 176 5.25 13.07 -2.27
C GLY A 176 5.00 11.56 -2.21
N VAL A 177 4.11 11.00 -3.02
CA VAL A 177 3.79 9.56 -3.12
C VAL A 177 4.48 8.91 -4.31
N VAL A 178 4.29 9.44 -5.52
CA VAL A 178 4.76 8.81 -6.77
C VAL A 178 6.26 8.49 -6.75
N PRO A 179 7.16 9.36 -6.28
CA PRO A 179 8.58 9.04 -6.22
C PRO A 179 8.94 7.97 -5.18
N CYS A 180 8.02 7.64 -4.26
CA CYS A 180 8.20 6.53 -3.32
C CYS A 180 7.76 5.17 -3.90
N GLU A 181 6.98 5.19 -4.98
CA GLU A 181 6.39 3.99 -5.58
C GLU A 181 7.06 3.57 -6.89
N ILE A 182 7.59 4.51 -7.68
CA ILE A 182 8.18 4.22 -8.99
C ILE A 182 9.58 4.82 -9.12
N VAL A 183 10.41 4.23 -9.97
CA VAL A 183 11.77 4.74 -10.24
C VAL A 183 11.68 6.02 -11.08
N PRO A 184 12.16 7.18 -10.59
CA PRO A 184 11.98 8.47 -11.28
C PRO A 184 12.69 8.60 -12.64
N SER A 185 13.65 7.70 -12.95
CA SER A 185 14.37 7.68 -14.23
C SER A 185 13.72 6.78 -15.30
N TRP A 186 12.56 6.20 -15.01
CA TRP A 186 11.82 5.39 -15.96
C TRP A 186 11.13 6.23 -17.03
N GLN A 187 10.55 5.56 -18.03
CA GLN A 187 9.83 6.20 -19.13
C GLN A 187 8.65 7.04 -18.59
N MET A 188 8.46 8.22 -19.18
CA MET A 188 7.44 9.18 -18.68
C MET A 188 6.02 8.59 -18.69
N ASP A 189 5.68 7.73 -19.67
CA ASP A 189 4.36 7.09 -19.72
C ASP A 189 4.16 6.07 -18.57
N ALA A 190 5.22 5.38 -18.12
CA ALA A 190 5.14 4.53 -16.93
C ALA A 190 4.93 5.36 -15.65
N ILE A 191 5.65 6.48 -15.52
CA ILE A 191 5.50 7.38 -14.36
C ILE A 191 4.11 8.04 -14.37
N LYS A 192 3.58 8.45 -15.53
CA LYS A 192 2.22 8.97 -15.68
C LYS A 192 1.16 7.92 -15.33
N ALA A 193 1.32 6.68 -15.78
CA ALA A 193 0.42 5.58 -15.43
C ALA A 193 0.39 5.36 -13.91
N GLN A 194 1.56 5.37 -13.25
CA GLN A 194 1.65 5.29 -11.79
C GLN A 194 0.99 6.48 -11.10
N ALA A 195 1.17 7.71 -11.60
CA ALA A 195 0.56 8.90 -11.02
C ALA A 195 -0.98 8.85 -11.08
N VAL A 196 -1.55 8.43 -12.23
CA VAL A 196 -3.00 8.25 -12.37
C VAL A 196 -3.51 7.11 -11.50
N ALA A 197 -2.82 5.98 -11.44
CA ALA A 197 -3.19 4.86 -10.55
C ALA A 197 -3.16 5.28 -9.08
N ALA A 198 -2.10 5.96 -8.62
CA ALA A 198 -1.97 6.44 -7.25
C ALA A 198 -3.06 7.48 -6.88
N ARG A 199 -3.41 8.38 -7.80
CA ARG A 199 -4.52 9.34 -7.63
C ARG A 199 -5.85 8.63 -7.50
N THR A 200 -6.10 7.65 -8.37
CA THR A 200 -7.33 6.86 -8.37
C THR A 200 -7.48 6.08 -7.06
N TYR A 201 -6.41 5.42 -6.63
CA TYR A 201 -6.34 4.70 -5.36
C TYR A 201 -6.62 5.63 -4.17
N ALA A 202 -5.97 6.80 -4.11
CA ALA A 202 -6.18 7.77 -3.04
C ALA A 202 -7.63 8.27 -3.01
N MET A 203 -8.25 8.50 -4.17
CA MET A 203 -9.67 8.92 -4.26
C MET A 203 -10.61 7.80 -3.84
N PHE A 204 -10.34 6.55 -4.21
CA PHE A 204 -11.13 5.40 -3.83
C PHE A 204 -11.10 5.17 -2.31
N HIS A 205 -9.91 5.27 -1.70
CA HIS A 205 -9.69 5.07 -0.26
C HIS A 205 -9.90 6.33 0.59
N LYS A 206 -10.25 7.46 -0.02
CA LYS A 206 -10.57 8.68 0.73
C LYS A 206 -11.66 8.41 1.77
N ASN A 207 -11.49 8.95 2.96
CA ASN A 207 -12.29 8.67 4.15
C ASN A 207 -12.10 7.27 4.78
N GLY A 208 -11.12 6.48 4.35
CA GLY A 208 -10.84 5.17 4.93
C GLY A 208 -10.53 5.21 6.44
N TYR A 209 -9.94 6.30 6.90
CA TYR A 209 -9.61 6.55 8.31
C TYR A 209 -10.40 7.72 8.92
N ARG A 210 -11.60 8.00 8.42
CA ARG A 210 -12.41 9.14 8.88
C ARG A 210 -12.72 9.11 10.38
N SER A 211 -12.91 7.94 10.97
CA SER A 211 -13.11 7.78 12.41
C SER A 211 -11.87 8.19 13.24
N ALA A 212 -10.68 8.12 12.64
CA ALA A 212 -9.44 8.60 13.22
C ALA A 212 -9.15 10.07 12.89
N GLY A 213 -9.99 10.75 12.10
CA GLY A 213 -9.94 12.16 11.80
C GLY A 213 -9.08 12.54 10.57
N TYR A 214 -8.78 11.57 9.67
CA TYR A 214 -8.06 11.78 8.40
C TYR A 214 -8.54 10.79 7.33
N ASP A 215 -8.06 10.92 6.10
CA ASP A 215 -8.49 10.09 4.96
C ASP A 215 -7.62 8.84 4.77
N VAL A 216 -6.30 9.01 4.79
CA VAL A 216 -5.28 8.00 4.47
C VAL A 216 -4.10 8.09 5.43
N THR A 217 -3.26 7.06 5.49
CA THR A 217 -2.00 7.04 6.24
C THR A 217 -0.80 7.41 5.36
N ASP A 218 0.36 7.73 5.97
CA ASP A 218 1.63 8.05 5.27
C ASP A 218 2.54 6.83 5.06
N ASP A 219 2.01 5.62 5.23
CA ASP A 219 2.77 4.36 5.19
C ASP A 219 2.09 3.29 4.31
N THR A 220 2.62 2.07 4.32
CA THR A 220 2.19 0.95 3.49
C THR A 220 0.75 0.46 3.75
N ARG A 221 0.05 0.98 4.77
CA ARG A 221 -1.38 0.68 5.00
C ARG A 221 -2.27 1.34 3.95
N THR A 222 -1.81 2.46 3.36
CA THR A 222 -2.42 3.08 2.17
C THR A 222 -1.36 3.35 1.11
N GLN A 223 -0.62 4.45 1.17
CA GLN A 223 0.47 4.78 0.25
C GLN A 223 1.60 5.47 1.02
N VAL A 224 2.84 5.12 0.70
CA VAL A 224 4.01 5.78 1.31
C VAL A 224 4.07 7.23 0.88
N TYR A 225 3.95 8.15 1.84
CA TYR A 225 3.95 9.59 1.61
C TYR A 225 5.10 10.24 2.40
N ARG A 226 5.99 10.96 1.71
CA ARG A 226 7.16 11.62 2.32
C ARG A 226 7.19 13.14 2.05
N GLY A 227 6.09 13.70 1.55
CA GLY A 227 5.96 15.13 1.27
C GLY A 227 7.02 15.61 0.29
N VAL A 228 7.44 16.85 0.48
CA VAL A 228 8.45 17.54 -0.38
C VAL A 228 9.80 16.82 -0.36
N SER A 229 10.12 16.11 0.72
CA SER A 229 11.41 15.43 0.88
C SER A 229 11.65 14.32 -0.15
N ALA A 230 10.61 13.77 -0.76
CA ALA A 230 10.71 12.71 -1.78
C ALA A 230 10.64 13.23 -3.21
N GLU A 231 10.21 14.47 -3.43
CA GLU A 231 9.89 14.99 -4.77
C GLU A 231 11.06 14.94 -5.75
N THR A 232 10.75 14.61 -7.00
CA THR A 232 11.67 14.71 -8.12
C THR A 232 10.99 15.47 -9.28
N GLU A 233 11.78 16.08 -10.15
CA GLU A 233 11.26 16.83 -11.30
C GLU A 233 10.43 15.94 -12.23
N ALA A 234 10.93 14.74 -12.54
CA ALA A 234 10.26 13.80 -13.45
C ALA A 234 8.89 13.35 -12.91
N THR A 235 8.81 12.97 -11.62
CA THR A 235 7.54 12.54 -11.01
C THR A 235 6.58 13.71 -10.81
N ASN A 236 7.09 14.90 -10.44
CA ASN A 236 6.27 16.10 -10.35
C ASN A 236 5.65 16.48 -11.70
N ARG A 237 6.45 16.36 -12.79
CA ARG A 237 5.96 16.60 -14.15
C ARG A 237 4.86 15.60 -14.53
N ALA A 238 5.05 14.29 -14.26
CA ALA A 238 4.03 13.27 -14.52
C ALA A 238 2.72 13.54 -13.77
N VAL A 239 2.80 13.90 -12.48
CA VAL A 239 1.65 14.27 -11.65
C VAL A 239 0.90 15.45 -12.25
N MET A 240 1.63 16.52 -12.63
CA MET A 240 1.00 17.74 -13.16
C MET A 240 0.42 17.56 -14.58
N GLU A 241 1.11 16.81 -15.44
CA GLU A 241 0.63 16.53 -16.81
C GLU A 241 -0.61 15.61 -16.83
N THR A 242 -0.87 14.86 -15.74
CA THR A 242 -2.06 14.02 -15.55
C THR A 242 -3.02 14.55 -14.50
N ALA A 243 -2.91 15.84 -14.13
CA ALA A 243 -3.70 16.42 -13.04
C ALA A 243 -5.21 16.20 -13.24
N GLY A 244 -5.87 15.69 -12.20
CA GLY A 244 -7.30 15.38 -12.19
C GLY A 244 -7.71 14.12 -12.94
N GLU A 245 -6.81 13.40 -13.60
CA GLU A 245 -7.13 12.15 -14.30
C GLU A 245 -7.15 10.96 -13.35
N VAL A 246 -8.19 10.13 -13.49
CA VAL A 246 -8.39 8.89 -12.71
C VAL A 246 -8.87 7.76 -13.62
N VAL A 247 -8.67 6.53 -13.17
CA VAL A 247 -9.24 5.33 -13.81
C VAL A 247 -10.63 5.09 -13.26
N THR A 248 -11.62 4.97 -14.14
CA THR A 248 -13.02 4.75 -13.77
C THR A 248 -13.57 3.45 -14.34
N TYR A 249 -14.51 2.85 -13.61
CA TYR A 249 -15.35 1.75 -14.06
C TYR A 249 -16.81 2.10 -13.73
N GLY A 250 -17.69 2.11 -14.74
CA GLY A 250 -19.06 2.56 -14.56
C GLY A 250 -19.19 4.00 -14.05
N GLY A 251 -18.25 4.89 -14.42
CA GLY A 251 -18.25 6.32 -14.03
C GLY A 251 -17.75 6.61 -12.62
N SER A 252 -17.23 5.61 -11.88
CA SER A 252 -16.68 5.79 -10.53
C SER A 252 -15.19 5.42 -10.49
N PRO A 253 -14.35 6.12 -9.71
CA PRO A 253 -12.96 5.72 -9.48
C PRO A 253 -12.87 4.30 -8.96
N ILE A 254 -11.92 3.52 -9.50
CA ILE A 254 -11.69 2.12 -9.12
C ILE A 254 -10.73 2.00 -7.93
N ASP A 255 -10.68 0.81 -7.33
CA ASP A 255 -9.56 0.41 -6.47
C ASP A 255 -8.35 0.09 -7.35
N ALA A 256 -7.60 1.14 -7.72
CA ALA A 256 -6.49 1.07 -8.67
C ALA A 256 -5.21 0.57 -8.00
N VAL A 257 -5.25 -0.68 -7.53
CA VAL A 257 -4.10 -1.32 -6.87
C VAL A 257 -2.95 -1.57 -7.85
N PHE A 258 -1.72 -1.57 -7.31
CA PHE A 258 -0.51 -1.77 -8.07
C PHE A 258 0.52 -2.59 -7.28
N HIS A 259 1.50 -3.14 -7.98
CA HIS A 259 2.57 -3.94 -7.40
C HIS A 259 3.84 -3.83 -8.26
N ALA A 260 4.98 -4.23 -7.71
CA ALA A 260 6.26 -4.05 -8.40
C ALA A 260 6.35 -4.86 -9.70
N SER A 261 6.10 -6.19 -9.67
CA SER A 261 6.24 -7.06 -10.85
C SER A 261 5.24 -8.21 -10.81
N GLY A 262 4.48 -8.38 -11.88
CA GLY A 262 3.58 -9.53 -12.07
C GLY A 262 4.32 -10.84 -12.32
N GLY A 263 5.55 -10.76 -12.87
CA GLY A 263 6.36 -11.94 -13.17
C GLY A 263 6.01 -12.59 -14.50
N GLY A 264 5.39 -11.86 -15.45
CA GLY A 264 4.99 -12.30 -16.78
C GLY A 264 3.48 -12.42 -16.97
N TYR A 265 2.70 -12.41 -15.88
CA TYR A 265 1.24 -12.40 -15.92
C TYR A 265 0.67 -11.84 -14.61
N THR A 266 -0.31 -10.95 -14.66
CA THR A 266 -1.04 -10.50 -13.48
C THR A 266 -2.12 -11.49 -13.07
N GLU A 267 -2.73 -11.35 -11.88
CA GLU A 267 -3.65 -12.34 -11.34
C GLU A 267 -5.10 -11.82 -11.32
N ASN A 268 -6.04 -12.73 -11.32
CA ASN A 268 -7.45 -12.43 -11.06
C ASN A 268 -7.69 -12.15 -9.56
N CYS A 269 -8.49 -11.14 -9.26
CA CYS A 269 -8.77 -10.72 -7.88
C CYS A 269 -9.31 -11.84 -7.00
N GLU A 270 -10.20 -12.67 -7.51
CA GLU A 270 -10.80 -13.81 -6.79
C GLU A 270 -9.78 -14.84 -6.30
N ASN A 271 -8.64 -14.97 -6.98
CA ASN A 271 -7.57 -15.90 -6.58
C ASN A 271 -6.67 -15.36 -5.46
N VAL A 272 -6.65 -14.05 -5.24
CA VAL A 272 -5.81 -13.39 -4.23
C VAL A 272 -6.64 -12.94 -3.03
N TRP A 273 -7.77 -12.25 -3.27
CA TRP A 273 -8.61 -11.67 -2.22
C TRP A 273 -9.98 -12.36 -2.06
N GLY A 274 -10.23 -13.43 -2.84
CA GLY A 274 -11.38 -14.32 -2.64
C GLY A 274 -12.70 -13.85 -3.25
N SER A 275 -12.74 -12.67 -3.89
CA SER A 275 -13.94 -12.16 -4.56
C SER A 275 -13.59 -11.55 -5.92
N PRO A 276 -14.38 -11.79 -6.98
CA PRO A 276 -14.12 -11.23 -8.28
C PRO A 276 -14.35 -9.71 -8.28
N VAL A 277 -13.42 -8.99 -8.90
CA VAL A 277 -13.55 -7.56 -9.21
C VAL A 277 -13.47 -7.41 -10.72
N PRO A 278 -14.46 -6.80 -11.39
CA PRO A 278 -14.59 -6.86 -12.85
C PRO A 278 -13.40 -6.25 -13.59
N TYR A 279 -12.74 -5.25 -13.04
CA TYR A 279 -11.60 -4.58 -13.63
C TYR A 279 -10.22 -5.10 -13.14
N LEU A 280 -10.18 -6.03 -12.16
CA LEU A 280 -8.95 -6.67 -11.67
C LEU A 280 -8.85 -8.10 -12.23
N LYS A 281 -8.63 -8.21 -13.53
CA LYS A 281 -8.41 -9.46 -14.26
C LYS A 281 -6.94 -9.64 -14.60
N GLY A 282 -6.50 -10.90 -14.60
CA GLY A 282 -5.16 -11.24 -15.00
C GLY A 282 -4.93 -10.95 -16.48
N VAL A 283 -3.79 -10.32 -16.79
CA VAL A 283 -3.36 -9.98 -18.15
C VAL A 283 -1.89 -10.36 -18.33
N PRO A 284 -1.46 -10.71 -19.59
CA PRO A 284 -0.07 -10.99 -19.86
C PRO A 284 0.81 -9.75 -19.74
N GLU A 285 2.09 -9.95 -19.42
CA GLU A 285 3.10 -8.90 -19.34
C GLU A 285 4.26 -9.19 -20.30
N ASP A 286 4.75 -8.16 -20.98
CA ASP A 286 5.97 -8.24 -21.79
C ASP A 286 7.21 -8.24 -20.89
N LYS A 287 7.77 -9.42 -20.61
CA LYS A 287 9.18 -9.68 -20.25
C LYS A 287 9.74 -9.49 -18.83
N TYR A 288 9.09 -8.97 -17.82
CA TYR A 288 9.78 -8.79 -16.53
C TYR A 288 9.43 -9.86 -15.49
N ALA A 289 9.84 -11.11 -15.79
CA ALA A 289 9.94 -12.14 -14.76
C ALA A 289 11.21 -11.90 -13.94
N THR A 290 11.12 -11.20 -12.80
CA THR A 290 12.24 -11.06 -11.88
C THR A 290 12.39 -12.33 -11.05
N PRO A 291 13.40 -13.18 -11.31
CA PRO A 291 13.59 -14.44 -10.57
C PRO A 291 14.13 -14.17 -9.17
N TRP A 292 13.68 -14.97 -8.22
CA TRP A 292 14.23 -15.02 -6.87
C TRP A 292 14.27 -16.47 -6.34
N LYS A 293 15.13 -16.71 -5.35
CA LYS A 293 15.31 -18.03 -4.75
C LYS A 293 15.40 -17.91 -3.23
N LYS A 294 14.70 -18.78 -2.52
CA LYS A 294 14.81 -18.94 -1.07
C LYS A 294 15.01 -20.41 -0.74
N THR A 295 15.90 -20.67 0.21
CA THR A 295 16.18 -22.04 0.68
C THR A 295 15.90 -22.12 2.17
N ILE A 296 15.13 -23.11 2.59
CA ILE A 296 14.74 -23.33 3.97
C ILE A 296 15.01 -24.77 4.38
N SER A 297 15.18 -25.02 5.68
CA SER A 297 15.34 -26.37 6.21
C SER A 297 14.09 -27.20 5.95
N LEU A 298 14.25 -28.38 5.36
CA LEU A 298 13.16 -29.31 5.11
C LEU A 298 12.49 -29.76 6.43
N SER A 299 13.27 -29.91 7.50
CA SER A 299 12.74 -30.27 8.83
C SER A 299 11.85 -29.14 9.40
N SER A 300 12.26 -27.89 9.28
CA SER A 300 11.44 -26.73 9.70
C SER A 300 10.15 -26.65 8.91
N PHE A 301 10.21 -26.87 7.58
CA PHE A 301 9.04 -26.86 6.70
C PHE A 301 8.04 -27.98 7.06
N THR A 302 8.52 -29.21 7.23
CA THR A 302 7.65 -30.36 7.56
C THR A 302 7.06 -30.26 8.96
N LYS A 303 7.78 -29.66 9.92
CA LYS A 303 7.28 -29.36 11.27
C LYS A 303 6.18 -28.28 11.22
N MET A 304 6.39 -27.21 10.47
CA MET A 304 5.39 -26.14 10.26
C MET A 304 4.09 -26.70 9.67
N ALA A 305 4.19 -27.62 8.69
CA ALA A 305 3.05 -28.20 8.02
C ALA A 305 2.45 -29.42 8.77
N ASP A 306 3.08 -29.90 9.83
CA ASP A 306 2.71 -31.10 10.60
C ASP A 306 2.46 -32.34 9.70
N VAL A 307 3.32 -32.57 8.72
CA VAL A 307 3.21 -33.70 7.79
C VAL A 307 4.08 -34.91 8.19
N GLY A 308 4.91 -34.77 9.22
CA GLY A 308 5.94 -35.73 9.55
C GLY A 308 7.03 -35.76 8.47
N ARG A 309 7.53 -36.98 8.10
CA ARG A 309 8.47 -37.11 6.99
C ARG A 309 7.77 -36.81 5.67
N LEU A 310 8.26 -35.83 4.91
CA LEU A 310 7.74 -35.49 3.58
C LEU A 310 8.01 -36.66 2.61
N LYS A 311 6.99 -37.11 1.91
CA LYS A 311 7.02 -38.12 0.86
C LYS A 311 6.89 -37.55 -0.53
N GLY A 312 6.26 -36.35 -0.67
CA GLY A 312 6.06 -35.68 -1.94
C GLY A 312 5.38 -34.35 -1.81
N ILE A 313 5.46 -33.57 -2.85
CA ILE A 313 4.77 -32.29 -3.05
C ILE A 313 3.95 -32.42 -4.31
N LYS A 314 2.63 -32.11 -4.22
CA LYS A 314 1.75 -32.03 -5.39
C LYS A 314 1.47 -30.56 -5.65
N LEU A 315 2.01 -30.07 -6.74
CA LEU A 315 1.83 -28.71 -7.27
C LEU A 315 2.01 -28.81 -8.79
N SER A 316 1.08 -28.25 -9.55
CA SER A 316 1.16 -28.21 -11.00
C SER A 316 2.38 -27.42 -11.48
N ALA A 317 2.96 -27.81 -12.62
CA ALA A 317 4.12 -27.13 -13.21
C ALA A 317 3.85 -25.63 -13.41
N LEU A 318 4.87 -24.83 -13.21
CA LEU A 318 4.82 -23.38 -13.43
C LEU A 318 5.35 -23.04 -14.82
N HIS A 319 4.52 -22.37 -15.64
CA HIS A 319 4.88 -21.86 -16.95
C HIS A 319 4.80 -20.32 -16.88
N ILE A 320 5.95 -19.65 -16.85
CA ILE A 320 6.02 -18.20 -16.70
C ILE A 320 5.54 -17.50 -17.95
N GLY A 321 4.67 -16.48 -17.77
CA GLY A 321 4.09 -15.70 -18.87
C GLY A 321 2.91 -16.37 -19.58
N GLU A 322 2.50 -17.56 -19.13
CA GLU A 322 1.36 -18.29 -19.67
C GLU A 322 0.17 -18.30 -18.71
N ALA A 323 -1.04 -18.37 -19.29
CA ALA A 323 -2.25 -18.50 -18.51
C ALA A 323 -2.42 -19.94 -17.98
N HIS A 324 -2.48 -20.10 -16.66
CA HIS A 324 -2.69 -21.40 -16.01
C HIS A 324 -4.18 -21.74 -15.88
N LYS A 325 -4.51 -23.02 -16.01
CA LYS A 325 -5.89 -23.55 -15.90
C LYS A 325 -6.04 -24.62 -14.81
N THR A 326 -5.08 -24.73 -13.89
CA THR A 326 -5.07 -25.75 -12.84
C THR A 326 -5.81 -25.24 -11.58
N SER A 327 -6.28 -26.15 -10.73
CA SER A 327 -7.02 -25.79 -9.53
C SER A 327 -6.15 -25.25 -8.40
N ASP A 328 -4.86 -25.62 -8.40
CA ASP A 328 -3.87 -25.30 -7.37
C ASP A 328 -3.09 -24.00 -7.67
N ARG A 329 -3.21 -23.47 -8.91
CA ARG A 329 -2.65 -22.19 -9.33
C ARG A 329 -3.74 -21.22 -9.81
N GLY A 330 -3.49 -19.93 -9.65
CA GLY A 330 -4.25 -18.87 -10.31
C GLY A 330 -3.84 -18.73 -11.78
N ILE A 331 -4.52 -17.83 -12.52
CA ILE A 331 -4.27 -17.65 -13.96
C ILE A 331 -2.82 -17.24 -14.26
N SER A 332 -2.19 -16.48 -13.38
CA SER A 332 -0.77 -16.06 -13.49
C SER A 332 0.24 -17.16 -13.15
N GLY A 333 -0.22 -18.33 -12.68
CA GLY A 333 0.63 -19.37 -12.09
C GLY A 333 0.90 -19.21 -10.59
N ARG A 334 0.38 -18.16 -9.95
CA ARG A 334 0.49 -18.00 -8.49
C ARG A 334 -0.14 -19.14 -7.74
N VAL A 335 0.56 -19.64 -6.73
CA VAL A 335 0.12 -20.78 -5.92
C VAL A 335 -1.09 -20.39 -5.07
N LYS A 336 -2.22 -21.02 -5.33
CA LYS A 336 -3.42 -20.97 -4.47
C LYS A 336 -3.30 -21.97 -3.34
N SER A 337 -2.88 -23.19 -3.67
CA SER A 337 -2.68 -24.26 -2.70
C SER A 337 -1.60 -25.24 -3.15
N VAL A 338 -0.89 -25.82 -2.20
CA VAL A 338 0.04 -26.92 -2.42
C VAL A 338 -0.33 -28.08 -1.51
N THR A 339 -0.36 -29.31 -2.03
CA THR A 339 -0.60 -30.50 -1.25
C THR A 339 0.74 -31.15 -0.87
N LEU A 340 1.00 -31.22 0.42
CA LEU A 340 2.16 -31.90 1.01
C LEU A 340 1.76 -33.32 1.41
N VAL A 341 2.43 -34.32 0.85
CA VAL A 341 2.22 -35.76 1.18
C VAL A 341 3.25 -36.14 2.21
N GLY A 342 2.80 -36.57 3.38
CA GLY A 342 3.70 -36.92 4.49
C GLY A 342 3.37 -38.20 5.20
N SER A 343 4.23 -38.62 6.13
CA SER A 343 4.05 -39.87 6.92
C SER A 343 2.88 -39.76 7.90
N LYS A 344 2.47 -38.56 8.30
CA LYS A 344 1.29 -38.27 9.13
C LYS A 344 0.02 -37.99 8.35
N GLY A 345 0.03 -38.19 7.02
CA GLY A 345 -1.05 -37.85 6.12
C GLY A 345 -0.76 -36.62 5.26
N ASN A 346 -1.73 -36.26 4.42
CA ASN A 346 -1.62 -35.11 3.52
C ASN A 346 -2.04 -33.84 4.22
N ARG A 347 -1.42 -32.72 3.83
CA ARG A 347 -1.81 -31.37 4.25
C ARG A 347 -1.85 -30.47 3.05
N VAL A 348 -2.84 -29.59 3.01
CA VAL A 348 -2.97 -28.53 2.03
C VAL A 348 -2.57 -27.20 2.68
N VAL A 349 -1.63 -26.48 2.07
CA VAL A 349 -1.13 -25.18 2.54
C VAL A 349 -1.34 -24.16 1.42
N SER A 350 -1.87 -23.00 1.74
CA SER A 350 -2.05 -21.93 0.74
C SER A 350 -0.74 -21.24 0.40
N GLY A 351 -0.62 -20.74 -0.83
CA GLY A 351 0.52 -19.93 -1.28
C GLY A 351 0.72 -18.69 -0.40
N ASN A 352 -0.36 -18.00 -0.03
CA ASN A 352 -0.32 -16.83 0.87
C ASN A 352 0.24 -17.20 2.26
N ARG A 353 -0.10 -18.38 2.79
CA ARG A 353 0.44 -18.84 4.07
C ARG A 353 1.95 -19.08 4.00
N LEU A 354 2.42 -19.67 2.90
CA LEU A 354 3.85 -19.86 2.67
C LEU A 354 4.57 -18.53 2.48
N GLN A 355 3.98 -17.60 1.72
CA GLN A 355 4.52 -16.27 1.54
C GLN A 355 4.71 -15.55 2.88
N GLN A 356 3.70 -15.55 3.73
CA GLN A 356 3.75 -14.89 5.05
C GLN A 356 4.79 -15.52 5.99
N ILE A 357 4.83 -16.86 6.08
CA ILE A 357 5.75 -17.54 7.02
C ILE A 357 7.20 -17.37 6.60
N TYR A 358 7.46 -17.42 5.30
CA TYR A 358 8.82 -17.42 4.77
C TYR A 358 9.21 -16.10 4.13
N ASP A 359 8.39 -15.06 4.28
CA ASP A 359 8.63 -13.73 3.71
C ASP A 359 9.07 -13.84 2.23
N LEU A 360 8.20 -14.44 1.41
CA LEU A 360 8.45 -14.61 -0.03
C LEU A 360 8.03 -13.37 -0.79
N ASN A 361 8.78 -13.02 -1.83
CA ASN A 361 8.50 -11.83 -2.64
C ASN A 361 7.12 -11.85 -3.31
N SER A 362 6.60 -13.05 -3.62
CA SER A 362 5.29 -13.25 -4.23
C SER A 362 4.79 -14.67 -3.96
N THR A 363 3.56 -14.97 -4.35
CA THR A 363 3.02 -16.34 -4.39
C THR A 363 3.29 -17.06 -5.73
N LEU A 364 4.01 -16.42 -6.66
CA LEU A 364 4.41 -17.00 -7.94
C LEU A 364 5.72 -17.77 -7.78
N PHE A 365 5.62 -19.03 -7.38
CA PHE A 365 6.80 -19.87 -7.09
C PHE A 365 6.56 -21.34 -7.41
N ASP A 366 7.67 -22.08 -7.44
CA ASP A 366 7.72 -23.53 -7.47
C ASP A 366 8.54 -24.07 -6.29
N LEU A 367 8.35 -25.35 -5.97
CA LEU A 367 8.96 -26.02 -4.82
C LEU A 367 9.75 -27.25 -5.28
N SER A 368 10.97 -27.38 -4.81
CA SER A 368 11.78 -28.59 -5.02
C SER A 368 12.53 -28.96 -3.74
N VAL A 369 12.82 -30.27 -3.56
CA VAL A 369 13.59 -30.78 -2.44
C VAL A 369 14.99 -31.13 -2.93
N SER A 370 16.01 -30.61 -2.24
CA SER A 370 17.43 -30.92 -2.51
C SER A 370 18.12 -31.25 -1.20
N GLY A 371 18.43 -32.56 -0.99
CA GLY A 371 18.95 -33.06 0.28
C GLY A 371 18.01 -32.72 1.45
N ASN A 372 18.53 -32.07 2.47
CA ASN A 372 17.77 -31.66 3.65
C ASN A 372 17.21 -30.22 3.54
N GLN A 373 17.02 -29.74 2.32
CA GLN A 373 16.53 -28.38 2.04
C GLN A 373 15.31 -28.41 1.14
N LEU A 374 14.35 -27.51 1.41
CA LEU A 374 13.33 -27.09 0.47
C LEU A 374 13.83 -25.85 -0.25
N VAL A 375 13.87 -25.93 -1.57
CA VAL A 375 14.23 -24.81 -2.45
C VAL A 375 12.95 -24.24 -3.04
N ILE A 376 12.73 -22.96 -2.84
CA ILE A 376 11.62 -22.18 -3.38
C ILE A 376 12.21 -21.29 -4.47
N THR A 377 11.82 -21.50 -5.71
CA THR A 377 12.19 -20.64 -6.84
C THR A 377 10.95 -19.89 -7.29
N GLY A 378 11.00 -18.57 -7.31
CA GLY A 378 9.85 -17.76 -7.65
C GLY A 378 10.17 -16.59 -8.57
N TYR A 379 9.13 -15.87 -8.95
CA TYR A 379 9.17 -14.75 -9.89
C TYR A 379 8.25 -13.63 -9.44
N GLY A 380 8.50 -12.42 -9.96
CA GLY A 380 7.70 -11.25 -9.64
C GLY A 380 7.84 -10.81 -8.17
N TYR A 381 7.19 -9.70 -7.85
CA TYR A 381 7.22 -9.06 -6.53
C TYR A 381 5.86 -8.40 -6.23
N GLY A 382 5.22 -8.78 -5.13
CA GLY A 382 3.92 -8.27 -4.70
C GLY A 382 2.75 -9.20 -5.04
N HIS A 383 1.54 -8.69 -4.82
CA HIS A 383 0.29 -9.49 -4.90
C HIS A 383 -0.16 -9.87 -6.31
N GLY A 384 0.32 -9.17 -7.34
CA GLY A 384 0.02 -9.46 -8.73
C GLY A 384 -1.30 -8.95 -9.28
N LEU A 385 -2.02 -8.07 -8.56
CA LEU A 385 -3.28 -7.50 -9.02
C LEU A 385 -3.09 -6.09 -9.59
N GLY A 386 -3.84 -5.75 -10.63
CA GLY A 386 -3.85 -4.43 -11.25
C GLY A 386 -2.52 -4.06 -11.89
N LEU A 387 -2.08 -2.80 -11.76
CA LEU A 387 -0.92 -2.26 -12.45
C LEU A 387 0.38 -2.89 -11.96
N SER A 388 1.13 -3.53 -12.87
CA SER A 388 2.52 -3.93 -12.64
C SER A 388 3.45 -2.79 -13.03
N GLN A 389 4.27 -2.32 -12.09
CA GLN A 389 5.19 -1.19 -12.31
C GLN A 389 6.25 -1.52 -13.36
N TRP A 390 6.93 -2.67 -13.22
CA TRP A 390 7.88 -3.15 -14.22
C TRP A 390 7.23 -3.47 -15.58
N GLY A 391 6.00 -3.99 -15.58
CA GLY A 391 5.25 -4.22 -16.81
C GLY A 391 4.87 -2.90 -17.49
N ALA A 392 4.49 -1.87 -16.74
CA ALA A 392 4.24 -0.53 -17.25
C ALA A 392 5.49 0.09 -17.92
N GLU A 393 6.66 -0.06 -17.27
CA GLU A 393 7.93 0.39 -17.84
C GLU A 393 8.25 -0.35 -19.15
N ALA A 394 8.10 -1.69 -19.18
CA ALA A 394 8.33 -2.48 -20.39
C ALA A 394 7.45 -2.03 -21.57
N MET A 395 6.16 -1.79 -21.30
CA MET A 395 5.24 -1.27 -22.31
C MET A 395 5.65 0.12 -22.79
N ALA A 396 6.06 1.00 -21.87
CA ALA A 396 6.49 2.36 -22.20
C ALA A 396 7.80 2.37 -22.97
N GLU A 397 8.78 1.52 -22.66
CA GLU A 397 10.03 1.35 -23.42
C GLU A 397 9.76 0.90 -24.87
N LYS A 398 8.83 -0.06 -25.04
CA LYS A 398 8.49 -0.63 -26.35
C LYS A 398 7.74 0.33 -27.27
N HIS A 399 6.94 1.22 -26.70
CA HIS A 399 6.04 2.12 -27.44
C HIS A 399 6.30 3.60 -27.18
N GLY A 400 7.50 3.95 -26.69
CA GLY A 400 7.87 5.30 -26.33
C GLY A 400 7.59 6.32 -27.42
N GLY A 401 7.00 7.45 -27.04
CA GLY A 401 6.67 8.58 -27.91
C GLY A 401 5.26 8.56 -28.51
N ALA A 402 4.46 7.52 -28.32
CA ALA A 402 3.05 7.54 -28.68
C ALA A 402 2.29 8.49 -27.72
N LYS A 403 1.47 9.38 -28.28
CA LYS A 403 0.72 10.36 -27.46
C LYS A 403 -0.18 9.63 -26.47
N ASP A 404 -0.10 10.05 -25.19
CA ASP A 404 -0.94 9.57 -24.09
C ASP A 404 -0.89 8.05 -23.89
N TYR A 405 0.25 7.40 -24.18
CA TYR A 405 0.37 5.95 -24.12
C TYR A 405 0.14 5.38 -22.72
N TYR A 406 0.39 6.17 -21.67
CA TYR A 406 0.06 5.80 -20.27
C TYR A 406 -1.41 5.39 -20.07
N LYS A 407 -2.35 5.93 -20.89
CA LYS A 407 -3.76 5.50 -20.86
C LYS A 407 -3.93 4.08 -21.38
N THR A 408 -3.18 3.71 -22.42
CA THR A 408 -3.16 2.34 -22.94
C THR A 408 -2.59 1.37 -21.89
N ILE A 409 -1.52 1.77 -21.19
CA ILE A 409 -0.96 0.99 -20.07
C ILE A 409 -2.03 0.76 -19.00
N LEU A 410 -2.71 1.81 -18.56
CA LEU A 410 -3.76 1.71 -17.52
C LEU A 410 -4.92 0.80 -17.95
N MET A 411 -5.42 0.95 -19.17
CA MET A 411 -6.53 0.14 -19.69
C MET A 411 -6.12 -1.33 -19.95
N HIS A 412 -4.83 -1.61 -20.16
CA HIS A 412 -4.31 -2.97 -20.20
C HIS A 412 -4.44 -3.66 -18.83
N TYR A 413 -4.01 -3.01 -17.75
CA TYR A 413 -4.01 -3.58 -16.41
C TYR A 413 -5.36 -3.51 -15.69
N PHE A 414 -6.22 -2.56 -16.06
CA PHE A 414 -7.55 -2.39 -15.51
C PHE A 414 -8.61 -2.61 -16.58
N THR A 415 -9.04 -3.85 -16.70
CA THR A 415 -9.90 -4.32 -17.80
C THR A 415 -11.25 -3.60 -17.82
N GLY A 416 -11.68 -3.11 -18.99
CA GLY A 416 -12.99 -2.48 -19.19
C GLY A 416 -13.16 -1.11 -18.54
N THR A 417 -12.05 -0.46 -18.19
CA THR A 417 -12.01 0.87 -17.57
C THR A 417 -11.77 1.99 -18.59
N LYS A 418 -11.87 3.24 -18.12
CA LYS A 418 -11.51 4.45 -18.86
C LYS A 418 -10.65 5.35 -17.99
N VAL A 419 -9.84 6.20 -18.62
CA VAL A 419 -9.14 7.31 -17.94
C VAL A 419 -9.93 8.57 -18.19
N GLU A 420 -10.41 9.18 -17.11
CA GLU A 420 -11.30 10.38 -17.17
C GLU A 420 -10.77 11.47 -16.25
N LYS A 421 -10.92 12.73 -16.67
CA LYS A 421 -10.61 13.90 -15.86
C LYS A 421 -11.82 14.26 -14.99
N VAL A 422 -11.64 14.29 -13.67
CA VAL A 422 -12.75 14.43 -12.71
C VAL A 422 -12.74 15.78 -11.94
N TYR A 423 -11.65 16.58 -12.05
CA TYR A 423 -11.55 17.95 -11.53
C TYR A 423 -10.54 18.80 -12.30
#